data_85efef2e832afa26466755f07153fc59
#
_entry.id   85efef2e832afa26466755f07153fc59
#
_cell.length_a   1.000
_cell.length_b   1.000
_cell.length_c   1.000
_cell.angle_alpha   90.00
_cell.angle_beta   90.00
_cell.angle_gamma   90.00
#
_symmetry.space_group_name_H-M   'P 1'
#
loop_
_entity.id
_entity.type
_entity.pdbx_description
1 polymer ?
#
loop_
_entity_poly.entity_id
_entity_poly.type
_entity_poly.pdbx_seq_one_letter_code
_entity_poly.pdbx_strand_id
1 'polypeptide(L)'
;LAVAQAMGKHDTIGIDLVAMSVNDILVQGAEPLFFLDYFACGHLDVDTAAAVVGGIARGCEQSGCALLGGETAEMPGMYPDGEYDVAGFAVGVVERSQIIDGSRVQVGDRLLGLASSGPHSNGYSLVRKVLEKALGEVSAQALQQPLEGRPLSEHVMAPTRIYVKSLLPLLRDAAQPIHGLAHI
;
A
#
# COMPACT_ATOMS: atom_id res chain seq x y z
N LEU A 1 8.29 -1.41 5.70
CA LEU A 1 8.47 -1.76 7.12
C LEU A 1 9.78 -1.22 7.68
N ALA A 2 10.97 -1.61 7.19
CA ALA A 2 12.26 -1.21 7.76
C ALA A 2 12.43 0.31 7.99
N VAL A 3 11.92 1.16 7.09
CA VAL A 3 11.95 2.63 7.26
C VAL A 3 10.99 3.06 8.39
N ALA A 4 9.82 2.44 8.49
CA ALA A 4 8.85 2.72 9.55
C ALA A 4 9.41 2.35 10.92
N GLN A 5 10.06 1.21 11.03
CA GLN A 5 10.76 0.75 12.24
C GLN A 5 11.90 1.70 12.62
N ALA A 6 12.75 2.09 11.66
CA ALA A 6 13.81 3.08 11.91
C ALA A 6 13.29 4.45 12.36
N MET A 7 12.08 4.82 11.93
CA MET A 7 11.43 6.09 12.29
C MET A 7 10.56 6.00 13.55
N GLY A 8 10.25 4.79 14.05
CA GLY A 8 9.24 4.57 15.10
C GLY A 8 7.85 5.04 14.67
N LYS A 9 7.53 5.01 13.37
CA LYS A 9 6.27 5.49 12.80
C LYS A 9 5.52 4.36 12.14
N HIS A 10 4.47 3.86 12.77
CA HIS A 10 3.76 2.64 12.39
C HIS A 10 2.34 2.90 11.88
N ASP A 11 1.80 4.09 12.06
CA ASP A 11 0.40 4.45 11.83
C ASP A 11 0.00 4.46 10.34
N THR A 12 0.94 4.56 9.41
CA THR A 12 0.65 4.61 7.96
C THR A 12 0.88 3.29 7.22
N ILE A 13 1.63 2.36 7.81
CA ILE A 13 1.99 1.07 7.18
C ILE A 13 0.77 0.24 6.80
N GLY A 14 -0.28 0.26 7.63
CA GLY A 14 -1.51 -0.43 7.32
C GLY A 14 -2.23 0.12 6.08
N ILE A 15 -2.11 1.42 5.80
CA ILE A 15 -2.65 2.02 4.57
C ILE A 15 -1.92 1.46 3.35
N ASP A 16 -0.57 1.36 3.42
CA ASP A 16 0.24 0.77 2.36
C ASP A 16 -0.17 -0.67 2.07
N LEU A 17 -0.37 -1.47 3.13
CA LEU A 17 -0.76 -2.87 3.02
C LEU A 17 -2.10 -3.03 2.28
N VAL A 18 -3.10 -2.24 2.65
CA VAL A 18 -4.40 -2.25 1.99
C VAL A 18 -4.27 -1.77 0.55
N ALA A 19 -3.57 -0.65 0.33
CA ALA A 19 -3.41 -0.04 -0.99
C ALA A 19 -2.79 -1.00 -2.01
N MET A 20 -1.73 -1.73 -1.62
CA MET A 20 -1.10 -2.73 -2.47
C MET A 20 -2.10 -3.77 -2.98
N SER A 21 -2.96 -4.24 -2.10
CA SER A 21 -3.94 -5.30 -2.42
C SER A 21 -5.13 -4.76 -3.22
N VAL A 22 -5.74 -3.65 -2.79
CA VAL A 22 -6.98 -3.14 -3.41
C VAL A 22 -6.73 -2.47 -4.76
N ASN A 23 -5.55 -1.86 -4.97
CA ASN A 23 -5.19 -1.32 -6.27
C ASN A 23 -4.98 -2.44 -7.30
N ASP A 24 -4.42 -3.60 -6.91
CA ASP A 24 -4.28 -4.76 -7.79
C ASP A 24 -5.61 -5.40 -8.16
N ILE A 25 -6.58 -5.39 -7.25
CA ILE A 25 -7.97 -5.78 -7.54
C ILE A 25 -8.60 -4.81 -8.53
N LEU A 26 -8.43 -3.52 -8.30
CA LEU A 26 -9.01 -2.45 -9.11
C LEU A 26 -8.57 -2.50 -10.57
N VAL A 27 -7.29 -2.81 -10.84
CA VAL A 27 -6.78 -2.86 -12.24
C VAL A 27 -7.39 -3.99 -13.06
N GLN A 28 -8.00 -4.99 -12.42
CA GLN A 28 -8.80 -6.02 -13.08
C GLN A 28 -10.25 -5.57 -13.35
N GLY A 29 -10.61 -4.35 -12.96
CA GLY A 29 -11.98 -3.85 -13.03
C GLY A 29 -12.86 -4.24 -11.83
N ALA A 30 -12.28 -4.91 -10.83
CA ALA A 30 -13.03 -5.43 -9.69
C ALA A 30 -13.21 -4.38 -8.58
N GLU A 31 -14.35 -4.47 -7.90
CA GLU A 31 -14.63 -3.73 -6.68
C GLU A 31 -14.13 -4.50 -5.48
N PRO A 32 -13.24 -3.93 -4.64
CA PRO A 32 -12.85 -4.54 -3.38
C PRO A 32 -14.03 -4.65 -2.42
N LEU A 33 -14.27 -5.85 -1.88
CA LEU A 33 -15.37 -6.11 -0.95
C LEU A 33 -14.90 -6.14 0.50
N PHE A 34 -13.83 -6.91 0.77
CA PHE A 34 -13.31 -7.04 2.12
C PHE A 34 -11.80 -7.31 2.13
N PHE A 35 -11.22 -7.06 3.29
CA PHE A 35 -9.82 -7.23 3.58
C PHE A 35 -9.64 -8.06 4.87
N LEU A 36 -8.62 -8.89 4.89
CA LEU A 36 -8.13 -9.63 6.04
C LEU A 36 -6.65 -9.33 6.21
N ASP A 37 -6.20 -9.13 7.44
CA ASP A 37 -4.80 -8.88 7.74
C ASP A 37 -4.15 -10.01 8.53
N TYR A 38 -2.84 -10.06 8.46
CA TYR A 38 -1.99 -10.90 9.28
C TYR A 38 -0.86 -10.04 9.85
N PHE A 39 -0.77 -9.99 11.16
CA PHE A 39 0.30 -9.31 11.89
C PHE A 39 1.14 -10.33 12.61
N ALA A 40 2.44 -10.41 12.31
CA ALA A 40 3.39 -11.34 12.93
C ALA A 40 4.52 -10.56 13.62
N CYS A 41 4.92 -10.96 14.81
CA CYS A 41 5.98 -10.32 15.57
C CYS A 41 6.75 -11.33 16.43
N GLY A 42 7.93 -10.93 16.92
CA GLY A 42 8.66 -11.72 17.92
C GLY A 42 8.01 -11.61 19.30
N HIS A 43 7.75 -10.39 19.71
CA HIS A 43 7.05 -10.01 20.95
C HIS A 43 6.01 -8.95 20.64
N LEU A 44 4.80 -9.10 21.16
CA LEU A 44 3.70 -8.18 20.86
C LEU A 44 3.85 -6.87 21.63
N ASP A 45 4.12 -5.80 20.91
CA ASP A 45 3.91 -4.45 21.38
C ASP A 45 2.51 -3.98 20.96
N VAL A 46 1.64 -3.79 21.97
CA VAL A 46 0.22 -3.51 21.73
C VAL A 46 0.01 -2.15 21.05
N ASP A 47 0.81 -1.15 21.39
CA ASP A 47 0.66 0.20 20.83
C ASP A 47 1.07 0.22 19.35
N THR A 48 2.18 -0.45 19.01
CA THR A 48 2.61 -0.64 17.63
C THR A 48 1.59 -1.40 16.81
N ALA A 49 1.09 -2.53 17.33
CA ALA A 49 0.07 -3.33 16.65
C ALA A 49 -1.23 -2.52 16.44
N ALA A 50 -1.69 -1.79 17.45
CA ALA A 50 -2.87 -0.93 17.36
C ALA A 50 -2.69 0.18 16.31
N ALA A 51 -1.50 0.79 16.22
CA ALA A 51 -1.19 1.80 15.21
C ALA A 51 -1.26 1.21 13.79
N VAL A 52 -0.68 0.01 13.58
CA VAL A 52 -0.71 -0.69 12.28
C VAL A 52 -2.13 -1.06 11.90
N VAL A 53 -2.88 -1.73 12.78
CA VAL A 53 -4.29 -2.13 12.54
C VAL A 53 -5.18 -0.90 12.31
N GLY A 54 -4.96 0.19 13.05
CA GLY A 54 -5.61 1.46 12.80
C GLY A 54 -5.32 2.03 11.40
N GLY A 55 -4.10 1.85 10.90
CA GLY A 55 -3.72 2.15 9.52
C GLY A 55 -4.46 1.28 8.51
N ILE A 56 -4.60 -0.03 8.77
CA ILE A 56 -5.36 -0.96 7.93
C ILE A 56 -6.83 -0.53 7.86
N ALA A 57 -7.45 -0.22 9.00
CA ALA A 57 -8.82 0.26 9.05
C ALA A 57 -9.02 1.53 8.20
N ARG A 58 -8.10 2.50 8.30
CA ARG A 58 -8.14 3.71 7.45
C ARG A 58 -7.98 3.40 5.96
N GLY A 59 -7.11 2.45 5.61
CA GLY A 59 -6.95 1.99 4.21
C GLY A 59 -8.23 1.35 3.68
N CYS A 60 -8.89 0.51 4.48
CA CYS A 60 -10.18 -0.09 4.14
C CYS A 60 -11.28 0.97 3.99
N GLU A 61 -11.35 1.95 4.88
CA GLU A 61 -12.27 3.08 4.75
C GLU A 61 -12.03 3.89 3.47
N GLN A 62 -10.77 4.18 3.14
CA GLN A 62 -10.40 4.90 1.91
C GLN A 62 -10.78 4.12 0.65
N SER A 63 -10.62 2.81 0.63
CA SER A 63 -11.00 1.96 -0.50
C SER A 63 -12.49 1.64 -0.55
N GLY A 64 -13.20 1.76 0.58
CA GLY A 64 -14.61 1.40 0.69
C GLY A 64 -14.85 -0.10 0.88
N CYS A 65 -13.82 -0.87 1.23
CA CYS A 65 -13.95 -2.29 1.58
C CYS A 65 -14.10 -2.51 3.08
N ALA A 66 -14.65 -3.65 3.48
CA ALA A 66 -14.80 -4.01 4.89
C ALA A 66 -13.52 -4.65 5.43
N LEU A 67 -13.03 -4.19 6.58
CA LEU A 67 -12.06 -4.95 7.38
C LEU A 67 -12.84 -6.02 8.17
N LEU A 68 -12.77 -7.28 7.73
CA LEU A 68 -13.53 -8.37 8.37
C LEU A 68 -12.83 -8.97 9.59
N GLY A 69 -11.52 -8.82 9.67
CA GLY A 69 -10.71 -9.39 10.73
C GLY A 69 -9.31 -9.73 10.24
N GLY A 70 -8.64 -10.57 10.98
CA GLY A 70 -7.28 -11.00 10.67
C GLY A 70 -6.76 -11.95 11.73
N GLU A 71 -5.44 -12.09 11.78
CA GLU A 71 -4.74 -12.92 12.75
C GLU A 71 -3.52 -12.16 13.28
N THR A 72 -3.27 -12.29 14.57
CA THR A 72 -2.06 -11.80 15.21
C THR A 72 -1.27 -12.97 15.76
N ALA A 73 -0.02 -13.14 15.29
CA ALA A 73 0.85 -14.22 15.70
C ALA A 73 2.09 -13.69 16.41
N GLU A 74 2.29 -14.14 17.66
CA GLU A 74 3.52 -13.92 18.40
C GLU A 74 4.42 -15.14 18.22
N MET A 75 5.60 -14.93 17.61
CA MET A 75 6.55 -15.98 17.22
C MET A 75 7.96 -15.67 17.75
N PRO A 76 8.20 -15.85 19.05
CA PRO A 76 9.51 -15.63 19.67
C PRO A 76 10.60 -16.47 18.99
N GLY A 77 11.74 -15.84 18.67
CA GLY A 77 12.85 -16.51 18.00
C GLY A 77 12.75 -16.60 16.48
N MET A 78 11.59 -16.30 15.89
CA MET A 78 11.42 -16.17 14.45
C MET A 78 11.60 -14.71 13.98
N TYR A 79 11.05 -13.77 14.74
CA TYR A 79 11.28 -12.34 14.56
C TYR A 79 12.09 -11.79 15.75
N PRO A 80 13.05 -10.88 15.49
CA PRO A 80 13.73 -10.14 16.56
C PRO A 80 12.75 -9.30 17.38
N ASP A 81 13.14 -8.97 18.61
CA ASP A 81 12.34 -8.06 19.44
C ASP A 81 12.21 -6.68 18.78
N GLY A 82 11.01 -6.14 18.77
CA GLY A 82 10.69 -4.86 18.12
C GLY A 82 10.47 -4.93 16.61
N GLU A 83 10.66 -6.10 16.00
CA GLU A 83 10.36 -6.31 14.58
C GLU A 83 9.00 -7.00 14.41
N TYR A 84 8.32 -6.64 13.33
CA TYR A 84 7.07 -7.26 12.92
C TYR A 84 7.00 -7.36 11.40
N ASP A 85 6.13 -8.23 10.93
CA ASP A 85 5.75 -8.34 9.52
C ASP A 85 4.24 -8.29 9.37
N VAL A 86 3.78 -7.87 8.20
CA VAL A 86 2.36 -7.77 7.88
C VAL A 86 2.08 -8.34 6.51
N ALA A 87 1.01 -9.09 6.42
CA ALA A 87 0.46 -9.57 5.16
C ALA A 87 -1.01 -9.18 5.04
N GLY A 88 -1.50 -9.04 3.81
CA GLY A 88 -2.87 -8.67 3.54
C GLY A 88 -3.50 -9.58 2.49
N PHE A 89 -4.80 -9.84 2.64
CA PHE A 89 -5.59 -10.58 1.70
C PHE A 89 -6.87 -9.81 1.41
N ALA A 90 -7.09 -9.47 0.14
CA ALA A 90 -8.27 -8.74 -0.30
C ALA A 90 -9.08 -9.58 -1.29
N VAL A 91 -10.40 -9.46 -1.23
CA VAL A 91 -11.31 -10.07 -2.18
C VAL A 91 -12.12 -8.98 -2.85
N GLY A 92 -12.18 -9.03 -4.16
CA GLY A 92 -13.01 -8.16 -4.98
C GLY A 92 -13.92 -8.96 -5.90
N VAL A 93 -14.88 -8.28 -6.51
CA VAL A 93 -15.83 -8.86 -7.45
C VAL A 93 -15.91 -8.02 -8.71
N VAL A 94 -16.02 -8.69 -9.84
CA VAL A 94 -16.27 -8.08 -11.15
C VAL A 94 -17.13 -9.01 -11.99
N GLU A 95 -18.05 -8.44 -12.78
CA GLU A 95 -18.77 -9.22 -13.76
C GLU A 95 -17.80 -9.76 -14.82
N ARG A 96 -17.92 -11.04 -15.17
CA ARG A 96 -17.01 -11.70 -16.11
C ARG A 96 -16.85 -10.95 -17.44
N SER A 97 -17.91 -10.33 -17.90
CA SER A 97 -17.92 -9.53 -19.14
C SER A 97 -17.27 -8.16 -19.00
N GLN A 98 -16.95 -7.73 -17.77
CA GLN A 98 -16.37 -6.42 -17.45
C GLN A 98 -14.92 -6.52 -16.96
N ILE A 99 -14.35 -7.72 -16.95
CA ILE A 99 -12.94 -7.90 -16.58
C ILE A 99 -12.06 -7.08 -17.52
N ILE A 100 -11.14 -6.31 -16.92
CA ILE A 100 -10.11 -5.57 -17.66
C ILE A 100 -8.85 -6.44 -17.72
N ASP A 101 -8.65 -7.05 -18.87
CA ASP A 101 -7.52 -7.95 -19.16
C ASP A 101 -6.57 -7.42 -20.27
N GLY A 102 -6.81 -6.19 -20.72
CA GLY A 102 -6.05 -5.56 -21.80
C GLY A 102 -6.49 -5.98 -23.22
N SER A 103 -7.45 -6.91 -23.37
CA SER A 103 -7.89 -7.39 -24.69
C SER A 103 -8.57 -6.29 -25.53
N ARG A 104 -9.05 -5.21 -24.89
CA ARG A 104 -9.67 -4.07 -25.57
C ARG A 104 -8.68 -2.97 -25.98
N VAL A 105 -7.41 -3.07 -25.57
CA VAL A 105 -6.37 -2.09 -25.93
C VAL A 105 -6.15 -2.09 -27.43
N GLN A 106 -6.17 -0.90 -28.05
CA GLN A 106 -6.07 -0.76 -29.49
C GLN A 106 -5.24 0.46 -29.90
N VAL A 107 -4.83 0.48 -31.18
CA VAL A 107 -4.13 1.63 -31.75
C VAL A 107 -5.04 2.87 -31.72
N GLY A 108 -4.55 3.96 -31.16
CA GLY A 108 -5.30 5.19 -30.96
C GLY A 108 -5.70 5.45 -29.53
N ASP A 109 -5.59 4.47 -28.64
CA ASP A 109 -5.80 4.65 -27.21
C ASP A 109 -4.81 5.66 -26.62
N ARG A 110 -5.26 6.39 -25.62
CA ARG A 110 -4.43 7.37 -24.93
C ARG A 110 -3.98 6.81 -23.58
N LEU A 111 -2.69 6.95 -23.29
CA LEU A 111 -2.13 6.62 -21.99
C LEU A 111 -2.27 7.81 -21.04
N LEU A 112 -2.86 7.55 -19.88
CA LEU A 112 -2.99 8.52 -18.80
C LEU A 112 -2.23 8.01 -17.58
N GLY A 113 -1.30 8.85 -17.08
CA GLY A 113 -0.60 8.58 -15.82
C GLY A 113 -1.35 9.21 -14.65
N LEU A 114 -1.65 8.42 -13.63
CA LEU A 114 -2.15 8.93 -12.35
C LEU A 114 -0.96 9.12 -11.41
N ALA A 115 -0.83 10.32 -10.85
CA ALA A 115 0.29 10.64 -9.96
C ALA A 115 0.28 9.77 -8.70
N SER A 116 1.46 9.29 -8.32
CA SER A 116 1.70 8.63 -7.02
C SER A 116 1.79 9.65 -5.88
N SER A 117 1.78 9.17 -4.64
CA SER A 117 2.05 9.95 -3.43
C SER A 117 3.54 9.94 -3.03
N GLY A 118 4.31 9.03 -3.60
CA GLY A 118 5.71 8.77 -3.31
C GLY A 118 6.16 7.46 -3.98
N PRO A 119 7.18 6.77 -3.47
CA PRO A 119 7.63 5.48 -4.00
C PRO A 119 6.58 4.37 -3.92
N HIS A 120 5.44 4.63 -3.27
CA HIS A 120 4.46 3.61 -2.88
C HIS A 120 5.15 2.48 -2.10
N SER A 121 4.68 1.26 -2.15
CA SER A 121 5.30 0.16 -1.38
C SER A 121 6.30 -0.67 -2.20
N ASN A 122 6.75 -0.18 -3.35
CA ASN A 122 7.63 -0.89 -4.26
C ASN A 122 9.06 -0.32 -4.29
N GLY A 123 10.04 -1.17 -4.61
CA GLY A 123 11.41 -0.76 -4.85
C GLY A 123 12.20 -0.33 -3.62
N TYR A 124 11.72 -0.55 -2.40
CA TYR A 124 12.37 -0.09 -1.17
C TYR A 124 13.76 -0.70 -0.92
N SER A 125 14.07 -1.84 -1.50
CA SER A 125 15.44 -2.36 -1.48
C SER A 125 16.42 -1.42 -2.17
N LEU A 126 16.02 -0.83 -3.30
CA LEU A 126 16.81 0.18 -4.00
C LEU A 126 16.78 1.51 -3.26
N VAL A 127 15.61 1.96 -2.81
CA VAL A 127 15.44 3.21 -2.04
C VAL A 127 16.39 3.20 -0.84
N ARG A 128 16.41 2.13 -0.02
CA ARG A 128 17.31 2.02 1.12
C ARG A 128 18.78 2.07 0.72
N LYS A 129 19.20 1.38 -0.34
CA LYS A 129 20.59 1.43 -0.83
C LYS A 129 21.00 2.83 -1.30
N VAL A 130 20.09 3.57 -1.94
CA VAL A 130 20.34 4.96 -2.35
C VAL A 130 20.48 5.85 -1.12
N LEU A 131 19.62 5.69 -0.13
CA LEU A 131 19.67 6.42 1.12
C LEU A 131 20.96 6.13 1.91
N GLU A 132 21.31 4.87 2.07
CA GLU A 132 22.56 4.43 2.72
C GLU A 132 23.79 5.04 2.02
N LYS A 133 23.79 5.02 0.68
CA LYS A 133 24.89 5.62 -0.09
C LYS A 133 24.97 7.14 0.05
N ALA A 134 23.83 7.83 0.15
CA ALA A 134 23.77 9.28 0.21
C ALA A 134 23.97 9.83 1.63
N LEU A 135 23.49 9.11 2.65
CA LEU A 135 23.41 9.59 4.04
C LEU A 135 24.37 8.83 4.98
N GLY A 136 24.94 7.71 4.54
CA GLY A 136 25.77 6.81 5.35
C GLY A 136 24.93 5.76 6.11
N GLU A 137 23.72 6.11 6.52
CA GLU A 137 22.80 5.21 7.24
C GLU A 137 21.35 5.59 6.96
N VAL A 138 20.42 4.66 7.23
CA VAL A 138 18.97 4.93 7.24
C VAL A 138 18.53 4.99 8.70
N SER A 139 18.56 6.18 9.29
CA SER A 139 18.13 6.44 10.67
C SER A 139 17.09 7.54 10.73
N ALA A 140 16.37 7.63 11.84
CA ALA A 140 15.38 8.68 12.05
C ALA A 140 16.01 10.08 11.87
N GLN A 141 17.25 10.29 12.36
CA GLN A 141 17.94 11.56 12.24
C GLN A 141 18.36 11.85 10.78
N ALA A 142 18.92 10.87 10.08
CA ALA A 142 19.33 11.03 8.68
C ALA A 142 18.15 11.36 7.78
N LEU A 143 16.98 10.78 8.04
CA LEU A 143 15.75 11.01 7.28
C LEU A 143 15.06 12.36 7.56
N GLN A 144 15.56 13.17 8.53
CA GLN A 144 15.11 14.55 8.71
C GLN A 144 15.78 15.53 7.76
N GLN A 145 16.79 15.11 7.00
CA GLN A 145 17.42 15.99 6.00
C GLN A 145 16.39 16.47 4.98
N PRO A 146 16.44 17.75 4.59
CA PRO A 146 15.45 18.29 3.67
C PRO A 146 15.70 17.82 2.23
N LEU A 147 14.63 17.42 1.57
CA LEU A 147 14.54 17.19 0.12
C LEU A 147 13.37 18.02 -0.40
N GLU A 148 13.64 18.94 -1.35
CA GLU A 148 12.62 19.84 -1.91
C GLU A 148 11.79 20.57 -0.85
N GLY A 149 12.46 21.01 0.24
CA GLY A 149 11.83 21.82 1.30
C GLY A 149 11.03 21.02 2.34
N ARG A 150 11.00 19.70 2.26
CA ARG A 150 10.37 18.81 3.25
C ARG A 150 11.35 17.75 3.75
N PRO A 151 11.19 17.21 4.97
CA PRO A 151 11.98 16.09 5.44
C PRO A 151 11.93 14.91 4.47
N LEU A 152 13.06 14.26 4.25
CA LEU A 152 13.13 13.08 3.39
C LEU A 152 12.18 11.95 3.87
N SER A 153 11.97 11.85 5.20
CA SER A 153 11.00 10.95 5.79
C SER A 153 9.58 11.12 5.25
N GLU A 154 9.15 12.34 4.96
CA GLU A 154 7.81 12.60 4.38
C GLU A 154 7.68 12.05 2.97
N HIS A 155 8.76 12.05 2.19
CA HIS A 155 8.76 11.49 0.83
C HIS A 155 8.75 9.95 0.86
N VAL A 156 9.56 9.33 1.73
CA VAL A 156 9.69 7.86 1.77
C VAL A 156 8.66 7.17 2.66
N MET A 157 7.92 7.92 3.48
CA MET A 157 6.85 7.41 4.34
C MET A 157 5.45 7.89 3.90
N ALA A 158 5.37 8.57 2.75
CA ALA A 158 4.06 8.93 2.18
C ALA A 158 3.26 7.66 1.89
N PRO A 159 2.05 7.50 2.47
CA PRO A 159 1.25 6.30 2.25
C PRO A 159 0.92 6.12 0.77
N THR A 160 0.92 4.88 0.33
CA THR A 160 0.50 4.49 -1.01
C THR A 160 -0.91 5.00 -1.30
N ARG A 161 -1.08 5.69 -2.41
CA ARG A 161 -2.39 6.23 -2.81
C ARG A 161 -3.34 5.10 -3.18
N ILE A 162 -4.56 5.17 -2.66
CA ILE A 162 -5.66 4.26 -2.99
C ILE A 162 -6.50 4.94 -4.09
N TYR A 163 -6.62 4.29 -5.25
CA TYR A 163 -7.32 4.83 -6.42
C TYR A 163 -8.75 4.33 -6.57
N VAL A 164 -9.21 3.44 -5.69
CA VAL A 164 -10.51 2.73 -5.82
C VAL A 164 -11.66 3.70 -6.01
N LYS A 165 -11.88 4.64 -5.08
CA LYS A 165 -13.02 5.57 -5.15
C LYS A 165 -12.95 6.53 -6.35
N SER A 166 -11.76 6.78 -6.87
CA SER A 166 -11.57 7.66 -8.04
C SER A 166 -11.86 6.97 -9.35
N LEU A 167 -11.50 5.69 -9.48
CA LEU A 167 -11.61 4.94 -10.74
C LEU A 167 -12.87 4.08 -10.83
N LEU A 168 -13.36 3.56 -9.71
CA LEU A 168 -14.51 2.64 -9.71
C LEU A 168 -15.76 3.20 -10.41
N PRO A 169 -16.12 4.50 -10.29
CA PRO A 169 -17.21 5.08 -11.06
C PRO A 169 -16.99 5.03 -12.58
N LEU A 170 -15.74 5.23 -13.04
CA LEU A 170 -15.39 5.16 -14.46
C LEU A 170 -15.40 3.72 -14.98
N LEU A 171 -15.06 2.75 -14.13
CA LEU A 171 -15.10 1.32 -14.47
C LEU A 171 -16.55 0.81 -14.60
N ARG A 172 -17.46 1.44 -13.88
CA ARG A 172 -18.91 1.13 -13.92
C ARG A 172 -19.66 1.88 -15.02
N ASP A 173 -18.98 2.78 -15.75
CA ASP A 173 -19.61 3.51 -16.85
C ASP A 173 -19.97 2.55 -17.99
N ALA A 174 -21.21 2.63 -18.46
CA ALA A 174 -21.72 1.79 -19.55
C ALA A 174 -20.94 1.97 -20.87
N ALA A 175 -20.31 3.13 -21.07
CA ALA A 175 -19.44 3.41 -22.21
C ALA A 175 -18.10 2.65 -22.14
N GLN A 176 -17.75 2.10 -20.99
CA GLN A 176 -16.49 1.37 -20.74
C GLN A 176 -15.25 2.07 -21.31
N PRO A 177 -14.96 3.31 -20.88
CA PRO A 177 -13.94 4.15 -21.51
C PRO A 177 -12.50 3.67 -21.22
N ILE A 178 -12.32 2.72 -20.27
CA ILE A 178 -11.02 2.21 -19.86
C ILE A 178 -10.80 0.84 -20.51
N HIS A 179 -9.76 0.74 -21.35
CA HIS A 179 -9.42 -0.49 -22.06
C HIS A 179 -8.35 -1.31 -21.37
N GLY A 180 -7.57 -0.69 -20.50
CA GLY A 180 -6.52 -1.35 -19.72
C GLY A 180 -6.09 -0.50 -18.54
N LEU A 181 -5.61 -1.14 -17.48
CA LEU A 181 -5.04 -0.51 -16.31
C LEU A 181 -3.77 -1.26 -15.90
N ALA A 182 -2.82 -0.54 -15.33
CA ALA A 182 -1.62 -1.12 -14.72
C ALA A 182 -1.31 -0.40 -13.40
N HIS A 183 -1.08 -1.16 -12.35
CA HIS A 183 -0.53 -0.68 -11.08
C HIS A 183 0.98 -0.91 -11.12
N ILE A 184 1.75 0.16 -10.95
CA ILE A 184 3.22 0.15 -11.10
C ILE A 184 3.86 0.44 -9.76
#